data_8614849b9bdee7aad8f4d9f8d6064579
#
_entry.id   8614849b9bdee7aad8f4d9f8d6064579
#
_cell.length_a   1.000
_cell.length_b   1.000
_cell.length_c   1.000
_cell.angle_alpha   90.00
_cell.angle_beta   90.00
_cell.angle_gamma   90.00
#
_symmetry.space_group_name_H-M   'P 1'
#
loop_
_entity.id
_entity.type
_entity.pdbx_description
1 polymer ?
#
loop_
_entity_poly.entity_id
_entity_poly.type
_entity_poly.pdbx_seq_one_letter_code
_entity_poly.pdbx_strand_id
1 'polypeptide(L)'
;MNQLNWQDVTPSLEQYEALLKSAPSLPKKSFTDLQPRMSATISRFSKMSGLTRVLLINCVDNSVYREFISKALQSYANAAIVLSESLDAKRLFDRYSVDVNGDIAFQPGLISQADDGYLIVPANLILANPGLWPNIKSAIQQNLIEPLNLSPTRLSTSVPPSKAYDVKLIVTGERSQLAELEYIDEDFCSGFTMYTEVEEDIHLSEQNLTDYFGLVNWICSQYQLPHLTECGFRRLLLAGMRFTEDQHYLPLGVMWHSQLLTLASQFSDGQTLDYESLDKAIDDKYYRESYLPQRAVYDILDGQVIIETTGEQVGQINGLTVIDMAGHPVSYGEPARISCVIHFGDGDVSDVERKAELGGNLHAKGMMIMQAFLSSALKLDEPLPYSASIVFEQSYSEVDGDSASLAELCCLVSALSESPINQQVAVTGAVDQFGRVQAVGGLNEKIEGFYQVCKHQGFTGNQGVVMPKSNLKHLALHKDVIESIKNGEFHIWSVSTVDEAIPIVMNKPFRGEDESIIGKIAERIENFERHEHPEGIVQRIKNWFV
;
A
#
# COMPACT_ATOMS: atom_id res chain seq x y z
N MET A 1 29.54 4.64 6.91
CA MET A 1 29.50 3.18 6.75
C MET A 1 28.14 2.69 6.24
N ASN A 2 27.04 3.38 6.47
CA ASN A 2 25.69 2.93 6.10
C ASN A 2 25.16 3.61 4.81
N GLN A 3 26.03 4.34 4.09
CA GLN A 3 25.67 5.02 2.85
C GLN A 3 25.56 4.01 1.71
N LEU A 4 24.45 4.10 0.96
CA LEU A 4 24.16 3.24 -0.18
C LEU A 4 24.76 3.79 -1.47
N ASN A 5 25.14 2.88 -2.35
CA ASN A 5 25.50 3.21 -3.72
C ASN A 5 24.23 3.25 -4.60
N TRP A 6 24.35 3.87 -5.77
CA TRP A 6 23.25 3.90 -6.72
C TRP A 6 22.74 2.50 -7.15
N GLN A 7 23.62 1.49 -7.12
CA GLN A 7 23.28 0.09 -7.42
C GLN A 7 22.40 -0.54 -6.33
N ASP A 8 22.56 -0.11 -5.07
CA ASP A 8 21.76 -0.62 -3.95
C ASP A 8 20.32 -0.08 -3.95
N VAL A 9 20.08 1.05 -4.64
CA VAL A 9 18.78 1.72 -4.71
C VAL A 9 18.03 1.45 -6.03
N THR A 10 18.61 0.62 -6.89
CA THR A 10 18.04 0.23 -8.18
C THR A 10 17.89 -1.29 -8.24
N PRO A 11 16.72 -1.82 -8.66
CA PRO A 11 16.57 -3.26 -8.84
C PRO A 11 17.59 -3.82 -9.84
N SER A 12 18.29 -4.90 -9.47
CA SER A 12 19.24 -5.58 -10.36
C SER A 12 18.54 -6.67 -11.16
N LEU A 13 18.70 -6.63 -12.49
CA LEU A 13 18.16 -7.61 -13.42
C LEU A 13 19.27 -8.46 -14.09
N GLU A 14 20.53 -8.33 -13.65
CA GLU A 14 21.68 -9.00 -14.28
C GLU A 14 21.53 -10.52 -14.35
N GLN A 15 21.02 -11.14 -13.30
CA GLN A 15 20.79 -12.58 -13.24
C GLN A 15 19.74 -13.10 -14.25
N TYR A 16 18.90 -12.21 -14.80
CA TYR A 16 17.81 -12.55 -15.71
C TYR A 16 18.10 -12.15 -17.18
N GLU A 17 19.31 -11.73 -17.51
CA GLU A 17 19.72 -11.31 -18.87
C GLU A 17 19.38 -12.33 -19.96
N ALA A 18 19.64 -13.62 -19.70
CA ALA A 18 19.35 -14.68 -20.66
C ALA A 18 17.83 -14.83 -20.92
N LEU A 19 17.01 -14.69 -19.87
CA LEU A 19 15.56 -14.74 -19.98
C LEU A 19 15.00 -13.50 -20.69
N LEU A 20 15.53 -12.32 -20.40
CA LEU A 20 15.14 -11.07 -21.07
C LEU A 20 15.37 -11.14 -22.58
N LYS A 21 16.49 -11.70 -23.04
CA LYS A 21 16.76 -11.90 -24.46
C LYS A 21 15.74 -12.81 -25.15
N SER A 22 15.23 -13.81 -24.44
CA SER A 22 14.23 -14.73 -24.98
C SER A 22 12.78 -14.26 -24.81
N ALA A 23 12.53 -13.28 -23.96
CA ALA A 23 11.19 -12.82 -23.57
C ALA A 23 10.25 -12.51 -24.74
N PRO A 24 10.68 -11.81 -25.83
CA PRO A 24 9.80 -11.52 -26.97
C PRO A 24 9.31 -12.77 -27.70
N SER A 25 10.04 -13.88 -27.62
CA SER A 25 9.74 -15.13 -28.34
C SER A 25 9.06 -16.20 -27.48
N LEU A 26 8.86 -15.95 -26.20
CA LEU A 26 8.25 -16.92 -25.31
C LEU A 26 6.77 -17.16 -25.64
N PRO A 27 6.28 -18.39 -25.42
CA PRO A 27 4.89 -18.75 -25.70
C PRO A 27 3.96 -17.93 -24.81
N LYS A 28 2.80 -17.56 -25.40
CA LYS A 28 1.76 -16.81 -24.70
C LYS A 28 1.15 -17.64 -23.58
N LYS A 29 0.96 -17.03 -22.42
CA LYS A 29 0.23 -17.58 -21.28
C LYS A 29 -0.92 -16.66 -20.92
N SER A 30 -2.13 -17.23 -20.84
CA SER A 30 -3.31 -16.45 -20.46
C SER A 30 -3.24 -16.03 -19.00
N PHE A 31 -4.05 -15.03 -18.63
CA PHE A 31 -4.16 -14.60 -17.23
C PHE A 31 -4.49 -15.78 -16.30
N THR A 32 -5.39 -16.66 -16.72
CA THR A 32 -5.82 -17.81 -15.90
C THR A 32 -4.73 -18.87 -15.68
N ASP A 33 -3.73 -18.95 -16.57
CA ASP A 33 -2.58 -19.85 -16.42
C ASP A 33 -1.66 -19.42 -15.25
N LEU A 34 -1.67 -18.12 -14.91
CA LEU A 34 -0.92 -17.57 -13.78
C LEU A 34 -1.76 -17.45 -12.50
N GLN A 35 -2.95 -18.07 -12.46
CA GLN A 35 -3.86 -18.05 -11.32
C GLN A 35 -4.10 -19.48 -10.78
N PRO A 36 -3.07 -20.16 -10.23
CA PRO A 36 -3.19 -21.58 -9.88
C PRO A 36 -4.21 -21.85 -8.78
N ARG A 37 -4.32 -20.97 -7.77
CA ARG A 37 -5.27 -21.12 -6.66
C ARG A 37 -6.71 -20.97 -7.14
N MET A 38 -6.98 -19.92 -7.89
CA MET A 38 -8.30 -19.68 -8.49
C MET A 38 -8.69 -20.83 -9.41
N SER A 39 -7.81 -21.25 -10.33
CA SER A 39 -8.07 -22.32 -11.29
C SER A 39 -8.32 -23.67 -10.60
N ALA A 40 -7.53 -24.02 -9.58
CA ALA A 40 -7.73 -25.23 -8.79
C ALA A 40 -9.06 -25.18 -8.01
N THR A 41 -9.43 -24.04 -7.46
CA THR A 41 -10.70 -23.89 -6.72
C THR A 41 -11.89 -23.98 -7.66
N ILE A 42 -11.86 -23.31 -8.81
CA ILE A 42 -12.91 -23.39 -9.84
C ILE A 42 -13.07 -24.85 -10.31
N SER A 43 -11.95 -25.55 -10.59
CA SER A 43 -11.99 -26.96 -10.98
C SER A 43 -12.61 -27.89 -9.91
N ARG A 44 -12.36 -27.62 -8.61
CA ARG A 44 -12.98 -28.38 -7.53
C ARG A 44 -14.46 -28.03 -7.39
N PHE A 45 -14.80 -26.73 -7.36
CA PHE A 45 -16.16 -26.26 -7.25
C PHE A 45 -17.05 -26.75 -8.39
N SER A 46 -16.53 -26.84 -9.62
CA SER A 46 -17.28 -27.36 -10.76
C SER A 46 -17.70 -28.82 -10.57
N LYS A 47 -16.88 -29.64 -9.89
CA LYS A 47 -17.12 -31.09 -9.65
C LYS A 47 -17.90 -31.36 -8.36
N MET A 48 -18.06 -30.36 -7.47
CA MET A 48 -18.79 -30.58 -6.22
C MET A 48 -20.28 -30.74 -6.46
N SER A 49 -20.88 -31.66 -5.72
CA SER A 49 -22.32 -31.80 -5.58
C SER A 49 -22.70 -31.65 -4.10
N GLY A 50 -23.95 -31.27 -3.83
CA GLY A 50 -24.44 -31.12 -2.46
C GLY A 50 -24.68 -29.69 -2.03
N LEU A 51 -24.41 -29.38 -0.76
CA LEU A 51 -24.83 -28.12 -0.14
C LEU A 51 -23.94 -26.91 -0.46
N THR A 52 -22.69 -27.10 -0.84
CA THR A 52 -21.78 -26.00 -1.21
C THR A 52 -22.11 -25.51 -2.61
N ARG A 53 -22.83 -24.42 -2.69
CA ARG A 53 -23.43 -23.89 -3.91
C ARG A 53 -22.94 -22.50 -4.30
N VAL A 54 -22.17 -21.84 -3.45
CA VAL A 54 -21.63 -20.49 -3.67
C VAL A 54 -20.11 -20.53 -3.71
N LEU A 55 -19.50 -19.83 -4.67
CA LEU A 55 -18.07 -19.55 -4.71
C LEU A 55 -17.87 -18.05 -4.65
N LEU A 56 -17.19 -17.57 -3.61
CA LEU A 56 -16.72 -16.19 -3.50
C LEU A 56 -15.32 -16.09 -4.11
N ILE A 57 -15.13 -15.11 -5.00
CA ILE A 57 -13.83 -14.83 -5.59
C ILE A 57 -13.44 -13.37 -5.30
N ASN A 58 -12.42 -13.20 -4.44
CA ASN A 58 -11.82 -11.90 -4.22
C ASN A 58 -11.03 -11.48 -5.47
N CYS A 59 -11.46 -10.43 -6.11
CA CYS A 59 -10.80 -9.82 -7.28
C CYS A 59 -11.29 -8.40 -7.48
N VAL A 60 -10.60 -7.66 -8.34
CA VAL A 60 -11.07 -6.34 -8.78
C VAL A 60 -12.48 -6.46 -9.37
N ASP A 61 -13.42 -5.64 -8.87
CA ASP A 61 -14.82 -5.70 -9.27
C ASP A 61 -15.07 -5.04 -10.64
N ASN A 62 -14.78 -5.78 -11.71
CA ASN A 62 -15.11 -5.37 -13.07
C ASN A 62 -15.44 -6.55 -13.99
N SER A 63 -16.00 -6.23 -15.17
CA SER A 63 -16.42 -7.22 -16.17
C SER A 63 -15.26 -8.02 -16.76
N VAL A 64 -14.06 -7.45 -16.84
CA VAL A 64 -12.89 -8.11 -17.43
C VAL A 64 -12.48 -9.33 -16.60
N TYR A 65 -12.44 -9.19 -15.27
CA TYR A 65 -12.11 -10.30 -14.38
C TYR A 65 -13.23 -11.36 -14.36
N ARG A 66 -14.50 -10.96 -14.40
CA ARG A 66 -15.61 -11.91 -14.53
C ARG A 66 -15.56 -12.70 -15.82
N GLU A 67 -15.12 -12.08 -16.92
CA GLU A 67 -14.91 -12.78 -18.19
C GLU A 67 -13.76 -13.81 -18.10
N PHE A 68 -12.66 -13.48 -17.41
CA PHE A 68 -11.57 -14.43 -17.17
C PHE A 68 -12.03 -15.62 -16.31
N ILE A 69 -12.80 -15.36 -15.26
CA ILE A 69 -13.39 -16.41 -14.41
C ILE A 69 -14.33 -17.30 -15.23
N SER A 70 -15.15 -16.70 -16.08
CA SER A 70 -16.03 -17.44 -17.01
C SER A 70 -15.22 -18.34 -17.95
N LYS A 71 -14.15 -17.83 -18.56
CA LYS A 71 -13.26 -18.61 -19.45
C LYS A 71 -12.54 -19.73 -18.68
N ALA A 72 -12.10 -19.47 -17.45
CA ALA A 72 -11.53 -20.50 -16.59
C ALA A 72 -12.55 -21.62 -16.31
N LEU A 73 -13.79 -21.25 -15.99
CA LEU A 73 -14.85 -22.21 -15.70
C LEU A 73 -15.23 -23.05 -16.93
N GLN A 74 -15.26 -22.46 -18.14
CA GLN A 74 -15.49 -23.18 -19.40
C GLN A 74 -14.49 -24.31 -19.65
N SER A 75 -13.26 -24.18 -19.12
CA SER A 75 -12.24 -25.22 -19.24
C SER A 75 -12.52 -26.45 -18.37
N TYR A 76 -13.38 -26.34 -17.36
CA TYR A 76 -13.67 -27.40 -16.38
C TYR A 76 -15.11 -27.92 -16.42
N ALA A 77 -16.04 -27.13 -16.95
CA ALA A 77 -17.46 -27.46 -16.99
C ALA A 77 -18.06 -27.22 -18.38
N ASN A 78 -18.72 -28.23 -18.92
CA ASN A 78 -19.51 -28.10 -20.14
C ASN A 78 -20.98 -27.82 -19.74
N ALA A 79 -21.23 -26.65 -19.19
CA ALA A 79 -22.51 -26.22 -18.62
C ALA A 79 -22.83 -24.77 -19.02
N ALA A 80 -24.05 -24.34 -18.83
CA ALA A 80 -24.43 -22.95 -19.03
C ALA A 80 -23.69 -22.02 -18.07
N ILE A 81 -23.05 -20.97 -18.58
CA ILE A 81 -22.40 -19.93 -17.77
C ILE A 81 -23.01 -18.59 -18.14
N VAL A 82 -23.69 -17.99 -17.18
CA VAL A 82 -24.39 -16.71 -17.34
C VAL A 82 -23.68 -15.65 -16.50
N LEU A 83 -23.31 -14.53 -17.12
CA LEU A 83 -22.73 -13.37 -16.43
C LEU A 83 -23.80 -12.27 -16.31
N SER A 84 -23.85 -11.61 -15.16
CA SER A 84 -24.64 -10.41 -14.97
C SER A 84 -23.77 -9.25 -14.55
N GLU A 85 -23.72 -8.20 -15.36
CA GLU A 85 -23.13 -6.91 -15.01
C GLU A 85 -24.20 -5.91 -14.54
N SER A 86 -25.46 -6.30 -14.61
CA SER A 86 -26.58 -5.45 -14.22
C SER A 86 -26.92 -5.65 -12.74
N LEU A 87 -27.10 -4.55 -12.03
CA LEU A 87 -27.64 -4.54 -10.66
C LEU A 87 -29.18 -4.58 -10.64
N ASP A 88 -29.85 -4.73 -11.79
CA ASP A 88 -31.30 -4.88 -11.86
C ASP A 88 -31.75 -6.29 -11.43
N ALA A 89 -32.14 -6.36 -10.19
CA ALA A 89 -32.61 -7.57 -9.55
C ALA A 89 -33.83 -8.23 -10.23
N LYS A 90 -34.65 -7.45 -10.91
CA LYS A 90 -35.81 -8.00 -11.64
C LYS A 90 -35.40 -8.91 -12.77
N ARG A 91 -34.17 -8.82 -13.27
CA ARG A 91 -33.64 -9.66 -14.33
C ARG A 91 -33.20 -11.05 -13.83
N LEU A 92 -33.01 -11.24 -12.55
CA LEU A 92 -32.55 -12.51 -11.95
C LEU A 92 -33.62 -13.62 -12.07
N PHE A 93 -34.87 -13.29 -11.78
CA PHE A 93 -35.95 -14.27 -11.70
C PHE A 93 -36.78 -14.29 -12.98
N ASP A 94 -37.43 -15.43 -13.23
CA ASP A 94 -38.46 -15.55 -14.26
C ASP A 94 -39.59 -14.57 -13.97
N ARG A 95 -40.15 -14.00 -15.03
CA ARG A 95 -41.21 -13.00 -14.93
C ARG A 95 -42.24 -13.17 -16.04
N TYR A 96 -43.43 -12.74 -15.76
CA TYR A 96 -44.50 -12.72 -16.76
C TYR A 96 -45.32 -11.44 -16.66
N SER A 97 -45.87 -11.04 -17.78
CA SER A 97 -46.87 -9.98 -17.87
C SER A 97 -48.15 -10.51 -18.50
N VAL A 98 -49.27 -9.99 -18.05
CA VAL A 98 -50.60 -10.35 -18.58
C VAL A 98 -51.09 -9.17 -19.41
N ASP A 99 -51.47 -9.41 -20.66
CA ASP A 99 -52.03 -8.40 -21.56
C ASP A 99 -53.52 -8.11 -21.27
N VAL A 100 -54.14 -7.27 -22.08
CA VAL A 100 -55.55 -6.89 -21.93
C VAL A 100 -56.53 -8.03 -22.24
N ASN A 101 -56.08 -9.06 -22.96
CA ASN A 101 -56.86 -10.22 -23.33
C ASN A 101 -56.71 -11.39 -22.35
N GLY A 102 -55.81 -11.25 -21.35
CA GLY A 102 -55.45 -12.31 -20.40
C GLY A 102 -54.32 -13.23 -20.89
N ASP A 103 -53.71 -12.93 -22.05
CA ASP A 103 -52.58 -13.70 -22.56
C ASP A 103 -51.29 -13.39 -21.79
N ILE A 104 -50.45 -14.43 -21.62
CA ILE A 104 -49.21 -14.34 -20.86
C ILE A 104 -48.02 -14.19 -21.78
N ALA A 105 -47.23 -13.13 -21.55
CA ALA A 105 -45.89 -13.00 -22.09
C ALA A 105 -44.87 -13.38 -21.01
N PHE A 106 -44.21 -14.54 -21.17
CA PHE A 106 -43.20 -15.06 -20.24
C PHE A 106 -41.79 -14.60 -20.67
N GLN A 107 -40.96 -14.24 -19.69
CA GLN A 107 -39.56 -13.87 -19.87
C GLN A 107 -38.69 -14.63 -18.85
N PRO A 108 -37.77 -15.49 -19.31
CA PRO A 108 -36.87 -16.19 -18.43
C PRO A 108 -35.89 -15.23 -17.77
N GLY A 109 -35.61 -15.45 -16.50
CA GLY A 109 -34.59 -14.75 -15.74
C GLY A 109 -33.19 -15.33 -15.93
N LEU A 110 -32.17 -14.67 -15.39
CA LEU A 110 -30.79 -15.14 -15.49
C LEU A 110 -30.56 -16.46 -14.75
N ILE A 111 -31.27 -16.69 -13.63
CA ILE A 111 -31.24 -17.98 -12.90
C ILE A 111 -31.77 -19.11 -13.81
N SER A 112 -32.84 -18.88 -14.51
CA SER A 112 -33.42 -19.86 -15.45
C SER A 112 -32.49 -20.13 -16.64
N GLN A 113 -31.78 -19.10 -17.11
CA GLN A 113 -30.78 -19.25 -18.18
C GLN A 113 -29.53 -20.00 -17.73
N ALA A 114 -29.21 -19.95 -16.42
CA ALA A 114 -28.08 -20.62 -15.80
C ALA A 114 -28.45 -22.02 -15.26
N ASP A 115 -29.63 -22.52 -15.54
CA ASP A 115 -30.09 -23.84 -15.08
C ASP A 115 -29.14 -24.95 -15.56
N ASP A 116 -28.83 -25.94 -14.70
CA ASP A 116 -27.75 -26.90 -14.85
C ASP A 116 -26.35 -26.31 -15.05
N GLY A 117 -26.11 -25.11 -14.48
CA GLY A 117 -24.87 -24.38 -14.71
C GLY A 117 -24.52 -23.37 -13.64
N TYR A 118 -24.01 -22.23 -14.09
CA TYR A 118 -23.39 -21.23 -13.23
C TYR A 118 -23.91 -19.81 -13.54
N LEU A 119 -24.16 -19.08 -12.46
CA LEU A 119 -24.45 -17.65 -12.52
C LEU A 119 -23.30 -16.88 -11.87
N ILE A 120 -22.65 -15.97 -12.61
CA ILE A 120 -21.56 -15.12 -12.11
C ILE A 120 -22.11 -13.70 -11.94
N VAL A 121 -22.02 -13.17 -10.71
CA VAL A 121 -22.53 -11.83 -10.37
C VAL A 121 -21.50 -11.04 -9.55
N PRO A 122 -21.50 -9.69 -9.63
CA PRO A 122 -20.75 -8.87 -8.69
C PRO A 122 -21.39 -8.91 -7.28
N ALA A 123 -20.58 -8.79 -6.25
CA ALA A 123 -21.08 -8.68 -4.86
C ALA A 123 -22.05 -7.51 -4.71
N ASN A 124 -21.80 -6.41 -5.42
CA ASN A 124 -22.67 -5.23 -5.44
C ASN A 124 -24.12 -5.51 -5.86
N LEU A 125 -24.38 -6.58 -6.62
CA LEU A 125 -25.75 -6.97 -6.93
C LEU A 125 -26.53 -7.31 -5.66
N ILE A 126 -25.92 -8.04 -4.75
CA ILE A 126 -26.52 -8.47 -3.49
C ILE A 126 -26.51 -7.31 -2.50
N LEU A 127 -25.39 -6.60 -2.37
CA LEU A 127 -25.24 -5.46 -1.45
C LEU A 127 -26.21 -4.32 -1.75
N ALA A 128 -26.44 -4.00 -3.01
CA ALA A 128 -27.42 -2.99 -3.41
C ALA A 128 -28.88 -3.44 -3.19
N ASN A 129 -29.12 -4.74 -3.08
CA ASN A 129 -30.46 -5.32 -2.97
C ASN A 129 -30.51 -6.47 -1.94
N PRO A 130 -30.18 -6.24 -0.67
CA PRO A 130 -30.04 -7.31 0.32
C PRO A 130 -31.32 -8.12 0.52
N GLY A 131 -32.49 -7.50 0.35
CA GLY A 131 -33.78 -8.17 0.42
C GLY A 131 -34.05 -9.25 -0.63
N LEU A 132 -33.20 -9.33 -1.66
CA LEU A 132 -33.30 -10.39 -2.69
C LEU A 132 -32.50 -11.65 -2.32
N TRP A 133 -31.56 -11.52 -1.39
CA TRP A 133 -30.69 -12.63 -1.04
C TRP A 133 -31.47 -13.90 -0.59
N PRO A 134 -32.51 -13.80 0.24
CA PRO A 134 -33.30 -14.99 0.60
C PRO A 134 -33.89 -15.72 -0.60
N ASN A 135 -34.33 -15.01 -1.63
CA ASN A 135 -34.89 -15.61 -2.85
C ASN A 135 -33.77 -16.21 -3.73
N ILE A 136 -32.63 -15.54 -3.86
CA ILE A 136 -31.46 -16.08 -4.54
C ILE A 136 -30.98 -17.35 -3.84
N LYS A 137 -30.82 -17.32 -2.53
CA LYS A 137 -30.43 -18.46 -1.70
C LYS A 137 -31.40 -19.63 -1.88
N SER A 138 -32.70 -19.35 -1.84
CA SER A 138 -33.75 -20.36 -2.07
C SER A 138 -33.62 -21.01 -3.45
N ALA A 139 -33.38 -20.21 -4.50
CA ALA A 139 -33.17 -20.72 -5.86
C ALA A 139 -31.93 -21.62 -5.95
N ILE A 140 -30.79 -21.22 -5.34
CA ILE A 140 -29.55 -22.00 -5.34
C ILE A 140 -29.71 -23.30 -4.53
N GLN A 141 -30.56 -23.31 -3.51
CA GLN A 141 -30.92 -24.50 -2.71
C GLN A 141 -31.93 -25.42 -3.40
N GLN A 142 -32.25 -25.16 -4.68
CA GLN A 142 -33.19 -25.95 -5.48
C GLN A 142 -34.63 -25.94 -4.95
N ASN A 143 -35.03 -24.91 -4.22
CA ASN A 143 -36.41 -24.71 -3.84
C ASN A 143 -37.24 -24.20 -5.01
N LEU A 144 -38.55 -24.41 -4.92
CA LEU A 144 -39.51 -23.91 -5.93
C LEU A 144 -39.58 -22.38 -5.88
N ILE A 145 -39.32 -21.74 -6.99
CA ILE A 145 -39.41 -20.27 -7.15
C ILE A 145 -40.57 -19.93 -8.07
N GLU A 146 -41.42 -19.03 -7.60
CA GLU A 146 -42.55 -18.50 -8.37
C GLU A 146 -42.06 -17.38 -9.31
N PRO A 147 -42.48 -17.38 -10.59
CA PRO A 147 -42.20 -16.28 -11.50
C PRO A 147 -42.82 -14.96 -11.03
N LEU A 148 -42.11 -13.85 -11.21
CA LEU A 148 -42.57 -12.51 -10.84
C LEU A 148 -43.70 -12.03 -11.76
N ASN A 149 -44.84 -11.68 -11.21
CA ASN A 149 -45.94 -11.07 -11.96
C ASN A 149 -45.70 -9.57 -12.15
N LEU A 150 -45.48 -9.12 -13.38
CA LEU A 150 -45.30 -7.70 -13.73
C LEU A 150 -46.65 -6.97 -13.93
N SER A 151 -47.77 -7.68 -13.90
CA SER A 151 -49.11 -7.14 -14.11
C SER A 151 -50.08 -7.61 -12.98
N PRO A 152 -49.80 -7.30 -11.70
CA PRO A 152 -50.53 -7.88 -10.56
C PRO A 152 -52.02 -7.51 -10.52
N THR A 153 -52.42 -6.46 -11.25
CA THR A 153 -53.83 -6.03 -11.31
C THR A 153 -54.61 -6.72 -12.43
N ARG A 154 -53.98 -7.56 -13.27
CA ARG A 154 -54.63 -8.29 -14.35
C ARG A 154 -54.77 -9.76 -14.00
N LEU A 155 -55.95 -10.29 -14.28
CA LEU A 155 -56.21 -11.73 -14.11
C LEU A 155 -55.79 -12.50 -15.35
N SER A 156 -55.15 -13.63 -15.14
CA SER A 156 -54.84 -14.63 -16.18
C SER A 156 -55.49 -15.96 -15.88
N THR A 157 -55.83 -16.69 -16.91
CA THR A 157 -56.44 -18.05 -16.79
C THR A 157 -55.37 -19.14 -16.52
N SER A 158 -54.11 -18.84 -16.78
CA SER A 158 -53.00 -19.76 -16.50
C SER A 158 -51.80 -18.97 -15.94
N VAL A 159 -51.30 -19.33 -14.76
CA VAL A 159 -50.07 -18.78 -14.15
C VAL A 159 -48.93 -19.71 -14.47
N PRO A 160 -47.75 -19.21 -14.89
CA PRO A 160 -46.59 -20.08 -15.10
C PRO A 160 -46.26 -20.84 -13.79
N PRO A 161 -45.92 -22.15 -13.86
CA PRO A 161 -45.66 -22.95 -12.67
C PRO A 161 -44.36 -22.51 -11.99
N SER A 162 -44.31 -22.70 -10.67
CA SER A 162 -43.07 -22.61 -9.92
C SER A 162 -42.07 -23.66 -10.39
N LYS A 163 -40.80 -23.30 -10.43
CA LYS A 163 -39.70 -24.16 -10.90
C LYS A 163 -38.55 -24.17 -9.90
N ALA A 164 -37.92 -25.32 -9.74
CA ALA A 164 -36.61 -25.45 -9.09
C ALA A 164 -35.51 -25.42 -10.15
N TYR A 165 -34.37 -24.82 -9.78
CA TYR A 165 -33.22 -24.65 -10.66
C TYR A 165 -32.00 -25.34 -10.06
N ASP A 166 -31.14 -25.92 -10.87
CA ASP A 166 -29.83 -26.42 -10.45
C ASP A 166 -28.74 -25.42 -10.85
N VAL A 167 -28.57 -24.38 -10.04
CA VAL A 167 -27.65 -23.29 -10.31
C VAL A 167 -26.60 -23.18 -9.21
N LYS A 168 -25.35 -23.05 -9.59
CA LYS A 168 -24.25 -22.64 -8.71
C LYS A 168 -23.95 -21.16 -8.90
N LEU A 169 -23.79 -20.45 -7.79
CA LEU A 169 -23.52 -19.01 -7.79
C LEU A 169 -22.03 -18.74 -7.62
N ILE A 170 -21.47 -17.86 -8.44
CA ILE A 170 -20.13 -17.31 -8.27
C ILE A 170 -20.30 -15.81 -8.03
N VAL A 171 -19.82 -15.34 -6.87
CA VAL A 171 -19.86 -13.91 -6.49
C VAL A 171 -18.46 -13.36 -6.54
N THR A 172 -18.27 -12.29 -7.28
CA THR A 172 -16.98 -11.60 -7.42
C THR A 172 -17.03 -10.24 -6.74
N GLY A 173 -15.95 -9.82 -6.12
CA GLY A 173 -15.84 -8.51 -5.51
C GLY A 173 -14.54 -8.35 -4.75
N GLU A 174 -14.26 -7.14 -4.32
CA GLU A 174 -13.13 -6.84 -3.47
C GLU A 174 -13.37 -7.34 -2.04
N ARG A 175 -12.30 -7.51 -1.28
CA ARG A 175 -12.36 -8.07 0.09
C ARG A 175 -13.35 -7.33 1.00
N SER A 176 -13.41 -6.00 0.91
CA SER A 176 -14.38 -5.18 1.65
C SER A 176 -15.83 -5.53 1.30
N GLN A 177 -16.13 -5.63 0.00
CA GLN A 177 -17.46 -5.99 -0.49
C GLN A 177 -17.86 -7.41 -0.07
N LEU A 178 -16.92 -8.37 -0.15
CA LEU A 178 -17.18 -9.74 0.28
C LEU A 178 -17.40 -9.84 1.80
N ALA A 179 -16.68 -9.03 2.60
CA ALA A 179 -16.90 -8.94 4.04
C ALA A 179 -18.28 -8.37 4.39
N GLU A 180 -18.79 -7.41 3.61
CA GLU A 180 -20.14 -6.87 3.81
C GLU A 180 -21.24 -7.90 3.58
N LEU A 181 -21.02 -8.91 2.71
CA LEU A 181 -21.99 -9.99 2.51
C LEU A 181 -22.24 -10.82 3.78
N GLU A 182 -21.25 -10.96 4.64
CA GLU A 182 -21.37 -11.69 5.91
C GLU A 182 -22.40 -11.06 6.85
N TYR A 183 -22.58 -9.73 6.80
CA TYR A 183 -23.61 -9.03 7.56
C TYR A 183 -25.03 -9.27 7.02
N ILE A 184 -25.15 -9.69 5.74
CA ILE A 184 -26.45 -10.03 5.14
C ILE A 184 -26.85 -11.45 5.52
N ASP A 185 -25.90 -12.41 5.50
CA ASP A 185 -26.15 -13.81 5.82
C ASP A 185 -24.85 -14.50 6.27
N GLU A 186 -24.87 -15.09 7.47
CA GLU A 186 -23.74 -15.85 8.04
C GLU A 186 -23.33 -17.05 7.17
N ASP A 187 -24.19 -17.55 6.30
CA ASP A 187 -23.88 -18.65 5.40
C ASP A 187 -22.80 -18.29 4.36
N PHE A 188 -22.49 -17.02 4.16
CA PHE A 188 -21.33 -16.63 3.36
C PHE A 188 -19.99 -17.03 3.99
N CYS A 189 -19.95 -17.28 5.31
CA CYS A 189 -18.79 -17.81 6.04
C CYS A 189 -18.93 -19.28 6.43
N SER A 190 -19.97 -19.98 5.97
CA SER A 190 -20.27 -21.37 6.32
C SER A 190 -19.84 -22.34 5.23
N GLY A 191 -20.03 -23.65 5.47
CA GLY A 191 -19.83 -24.71 4.47
C GLY A 191 -20.73 -24.63 3.23
N PHE A 192 -21.69 -23.72 3.19
CA PHE A 192 -22.48 -23.38 2.01
C PHE A 192 -21.65 -22.68 0.92
N THR A 193 -20.54 -22.05 1.32
CA THR A 193 -19.69 -21.21 0.48
C THR A 193 -18.26 -21.73 0.42
N MET A 194 -17.64 -21.66 -0.77
CA MET A 194 -16.20 -21.76 -0.96
C MET A 194 -15.62 -20.36 -1.22
N TYR A 195 -14.33 -20.19 -0.93
CA TYR A 195 -13.61 -18.94 -1.17
C TYR A 195 -12.32 -19.18 -1.95
N THR A 196 -11.99 -18.25 -2.82
CA THR A 196 -10.67 -18.11 -3.46
C THR A 196 -10.40 -16.65 -3.79
N GLU A 197 -9.17 -16.38 -4.21
CA GLU A 197 -8.76 -15.02 -4.61
C GLU A 197 -7.93 -15.07 -5.89
N VAL A 198 -7.95 -13.96 -6.60
CA VAL A 198 -7.05 -13.66 -7.70
C VAL A 198 -5.73 -13.19 -7.10
N GLU A 199 -4.63 -13.81 -7.52
CA GLU A 199 -3.29 -13.39 -7.12
C GLU A 199 -2.94 -12.11 -7.88
N GLU A 200 -2.60 -11.05 -7.14
CA GLU A 200 -2.38 -9.70 -7.70
C GLU A 200 -0.92 -9.50 -8.14
N ASP A 201 -0.02 -10.29 -7.59
CA ASP A 201 1.41 -10.25 -7.88
C ASP A 201 2.03 -11.66 -7.95
N ILE A 202 3.25 -11.74 -8.46
CA ILE A 202 4.01 -12.97 -8.57
C ILE A 202 5.45 -12.75 -8.10
N HIS A 203 5.93 -13.68 -7.26
CA HIS A 203 7.31 -13.66 -6.78
C HIS A 203 8.30 -13.88 -7.92
N LEU A 204 9.37 -13.09 -7.96
CA LEU A 204 10.41 -13.13 -8.98
C LEU A 204 11.28 -14.38 -8.83
N SER A 205 11.19 -15.27 -9.81
CA SER A 205 12.03 -16.45 -10.00
C SER A 205 12.16 -16.71 -11.50
N GLU A 206 13.13 -17.52 -11.95
CA GLU A 206 13.28 -17.83 -13.38
C GLU A 206 12.01 -18.42 -14.01
N GLN A 207 11.36 -19.36 -13.31
CA GLN A 207 10.13 -19.99 -13.79
C GLN A 207 8.99 -18.97 -13.87
N ASN A 208 8.76 -18.22 -12.80
CA ASN A 208 7.69 -17.24 -12.72
C ASN A 208 7.90 -16.11 -13.71
N LEU A 209 9.14 -15.69 -13.93
CA LEU A 209 9.49 -14.66 -14.90
C LEU A 209 9.24 -15.12 -16.35
N THR A 210 9.51 -16.40 -16.65
CA THR A 210 9.15 -17.00 -17.95
C THR A 210 7.64 -16.95 -18.17
N ASP A 211 6.86 -17.31 -17.16
CA ASP A 211 5.39 -17.29 -17.21
C ASP A 211 4.86 -15.86 -17.30
N TYR A 212 5.44 -14.92 -16.58
CA TYR A 212 5.11 -13.50 -16.64
C TYR A 212 5.36 -12.90 -18.03
N PHE A 213 6.47 -13.22 -18.68
CA PHE A 213 6.72 -12.77 -20.06
C PHE A 213 5.69 -13.36 -21.02
N GLY A 214 5.29 -14.61 -20.80
CA GLY A 214 4.17 -15.24 -21.54
C GLY A 214 2.85 -14.49 -21.36
N LEU A 215 2.56 -14.03 -20.14
CA LEU A 215 1.38 -13.20 -19.84
C LEU A 215 1.44 -11.86 -20.60
N VAL A 216 2.57 -11.17 -20.56
CA VAL A 216 2.72 -9.89 -21.26
C VAL A 216 2.56 -10.07 -22.78
N ASN A 217 3.14 -11.12 -23.36
CA ASN A 217 2.96 -11.48 -24.77
C ASN A 217 1.50 -11.79 -25.11
N TRP A 218 0.78 -12.44 -24.18
CA TRP A 218 -0.65 -12.71 -24.34
C TRP A 218 -1.47 -11.41 -24.29
N ILE A 219 -1.18 -10.50 -23.33
CA ILE A 219 -1.84 -9.19 -23.22
C ILE A 219 -1.68 -8.39 -24.52
N CYS A 220 -0.45 -8.28 -25.04
CA CYS A 220 -0.22 -7.60 -26.31
C CYS A 220 -1.05 -8.19 -27.45
N SER A 221 -1.10 -9.52 -27.52
CA SER A 221 -1.89 -10.19 -28.54
C SER A 221 -3.41 -10.03 -28.36
N GLN A 222 -3.88 -10.13 -27.12
CA GLN A 222 -5.31 -10.06 -26.79
C GLN A 222 -5.89 -8.66 -27.11
N TYR A 223 -5.10 -7.61 -26.85
CA TYR A 223 -5.52 -6.22 -27.00
C TYR A 223 -4.92 -5.54 -28.23
N GLN A 224 -4.30 -6.32 -29.15
CA GLN A 224 -3.74 -5.83 -30.43
C GLN A 224 -2.69 -4.72 -30.22
N LEU A 225 -1.88 -4.84 -29.17
CA LEU A 225 -0.79 -3.92 -28.88
C LEU A 225 0.51 -4.35 -29.58
N PRO A 226 1.43 -3.41 -29.86
CA PRO A 226 2.77 -3.75 -30.36
C PRO A 226 3.52 -4.69 -29.40
N HIS A 227 4.44 -5.50 -29.96
CA HIS A 227 5.25 -6.42 -29.16
C HIS A 227 6.36 -5.69 -28.41
N LEU A 228 6.67 -6.15 -27.18
CA LEU A 228 7.81 -5.63 -26.45
C LEU A 228 9.12 -6.18 -27.02
N THR A 229 10.13 -5.32 -27.09
CA THR A 229 11.53 -5.72 -27.29
C THR A 229 12.15 -6.20 -25.98
N GLU A 230 13.35 -6.77 -26.02
CA GLU A 230 14.13 -7.12 -24.82
C GLU A 230 14.24 -5.92 -23.84
N CYS A 231 14.63 -4.77 -24.36
CA CYS A 231 14.78 -3.56 -23.54
C CYS A 231 13.43 -3.01 -23.07
N GLY A 232 12.33 -3.21 -23.80
CA GLY A 232 10.99 -2.93 -23.37
C GLY A 232 10.58 -3.78 -22.18
N PHE A 233 10.84 -5.10 -22.22
CA PHE A 233 10.63 -5.98 -21.07
C PHE A 233 11.43 -5.54 -19.85
N ARG A 234 12.70 -5.17 -20.02
CA ARG A 234 13.53 -4.64 -18.93
C ARG A 234 12.87 -3.43 -18.25
N ARG A 235 12.39 -2.46 -19.04
CA ARG A 235 11.74 -1.28 -18.50
C ARG A 235 10.39 -1.61 -17.81
N LEU A 236 9.65 -2.56 -18.37
CA LEU A 236 8.40 -3.04 -17.76
C LEU A 236 8.63 -3.70 -16.40
N LEU A 237 9.69 -4.53 -16.26
CA LEU A 237 10.02 -5.13 -14.96
C LEU A 237 10.32 -4.07 -13.91
N LEU A 238 11.14 -3.05 -14.25
CA LEU A 238 11.43 -1.94 -13.33
C LEU A 238 10.16 -1.18 -12.92
N ALA A 239 9.24 -0.96 -13.87
CA ALA A 239 7.95 -0.34 -13.59
C ALA A 239 7.07 -1.23 -12.69
N GLY A 240 7.09 -2.55 -12.92
CA GLY A 240 6.36 -3.52 -12.11
C GLY A 240 6.85 -3.59 -10.67
N MET A 241 8.17 -3.62 -10.46
CA MET A 241 8.79 -3.59 -9.13
C MET A 241 8.49 -2.29 -8.39
N ARG A 242 8.42 -1.16 -9.09
CA ARG A 242 7.98 0.12 -8.51
C ARG A 242 6.50 0.06 -8.11
N PHE A 243 5.66 -0.53 -8.95
CA PHE A 243 4.23 -0.65 -8.70
C PHE A 243 3.90 -1.56 -7.51
N THR A 244 4.63 -2.69 -7.36
CA THR A 244 4.47 -3.60 -6.21
C THR A 244 5.19 -3.13 -4.95
N GLU A 245 6.00 -2.08 -5.05
CA GLU A 245 6.90 -1.60 -3.98
C GLU A 245 7.80 -2.71 -3.41
N ASP A 246 8.10 -3.74 -4.21
CA ASP A 246 9.04 -4.81 -3.82
C ASP A 246 9.81 -5.32 -5.06
N GLN A 247 11.15 -5.30 -4.97
CA GLN A 247 12.05 -5.77 -6.03
C GLN A 247 11.92 -7.28 -6.33
N HIS A 248 11.23 -8.03 -5.47
CA HIS A 248 11.04 -9.48 -5.62
C HIS A 248 9.66 -9.86 -6.14
N TYR A 249 8.80 -8.89 -6.46
CA TYR A 249 7.46 -9.13 -6.96
C TYR A 249 7.15 -8.34 -8.22
N LEU A 250 6.29 -8.89 -9.06
CA LEU A 250 5.77 -8.26 -10.27
C LEU A 250 4.25 -8.31 -10.27
N PRO A 251 3.57 -7.24 -10.75
CA PRO A 251 2.12 -7.23 -10.79
C PRO A 251 1.56 -8.21 -11.82
N LEU A 252 0.45 -8.86 -11.51
CA LEU A 252 -0.32 -9.68 -12.44
C LEU A 252 -1.56 -8.97 -13.01
N GLY A 253 -1.83 -7.75 -12.56
CA GLY A 253 -3.00 -6.98 -12.96
C GLY A 253 -3.05 -6.67 -14.47
N VAL A 254 -3.97 -7.32 -15.20
CA VAL A 254 -4.11 -7.13 -16.66
C VAL A 254 -4.44 -5.69 -17.01
N MET A 255 -5.23 -5.01 -16.18
CA MET A 255 -5.60 -3.59 -16.40
C MET A 255 -4.39 -2.67 -16.31
N TRP A 256 -3.50 -2.89 -15.32
CA TRP A 256 -2.26 -2.13 -15.17
C TRP A 256 -1.36 -2.27 -16.41
N HIS A 257 -1.12 -3.51 -16.85
CA HIS A 257 -0.32 -3.77 -18.05
C HIS A 257 -0.95 -3.14 -19.30
N SER A 258 -2.24 -3.37 -19.50
CA SER A 258 -2.95 -2.85 -20.68
C SER A 258 -2.88 -1.32 -20.74
N GLN A 259 -3.07 -0.64 -19.61
CA GLN A 259 -3.00 0.82 -19.54
C GLN A 259 -1.59 1.32 -19.90
N LEU A 260 -0.55 0.76 -19.25
CA LEU A 260 0.84 1.18 -19.48
C LEU A 260 1.28 0.90 -20.93
N LEU A 261 1.00 -0.30 -21.44
CA LEU A 261 1.40 -0.68 -22.80
C LEU A 261 0.61 0.08 -23.87
N THR A 262 -0.66 0.37 -23.64
CA THR A 262 -1.46 1.22 -24.52
C THR A 262 -0.92 2.65 -24.56
N LEU A 263 -0.55 3.19 -23.41
CA LEU A 263 0.06 4.52 -23.35
C LEU A 263 1.44 4.52 -24.05
N ALA A 264 2.27 3.50 -23.81
CA ALA A 264 3.55 3.36 -24.47
C ALA A 264 3.44 3.26 -26.01
N SER A 265 2.36 2.66 -26.50
CA SER A 265 2.13 2.56 -27.95
C SER A 265 1.96 3.94 -28.64
N GLN A 266 1.57 4.96 -27.89
CA GLN A 266 1.44 6.34 -28.40
C GLN A 266 2.82 7.00 -28.61
N PHE A 267 3.87 6.48 -27.96
CA PHE A 267 5.25 6.97 -28.04
C PHE A 267 6.15 6.05 -28.87
N SER A 268 5.61 5.02 -29.48
CA SER A 268 6.33 4.06 -30.33
C SER A 268 6.11 4.35 -31.82
N ASP A 269 6.88 3.65 -32.66
CA ASP A 269 6.70 3.63 -34.12
C ASP A 269 5.46 2.82 -34.57
N GLY A 270 4.73 2.24 -33.63
CA GLY A 270 3.57 1.39 -33.87
C GLY A 270 3.87 -0.08 -34.15
N GLN A 271 5.15 -0.48 -34.21
CA GLN A 271 5.55 -1.87 -34.45
C GLN A 271 6.02 -2.56 -33.17
N THR A 272 6.86 -1.88 -32.39
CA THR A 272 7.44 -2.43 -31.15
C THR A 272 7.38 -1.45 -30.01
N LEU A 273 7.37 -1.99 -28.77
CA LEU A 273 7.51 -1.24 -27.53
C LEU A 273 8.93 -1.49 -26.97
N ASP A 274 9.74 -0.47 -26.98
CA ASP A 274 11.09 -0.49 -26.46
C ASP A 274 11.22 0.20 -25.10
N TYR A 275 12.44 0.35 -24.60
CA TYR A 275 12.70 1.03 -23.34
C TYR A 275 12.22 2.49 -23.37
N GLU A 276 12.47 3.20 -24.46
CA GLU A 276 12.17 4.63 -24.59
C GLU A 276 10.67 4.91 -24.63
N SER A 277 9.90 4.10 -25.38
CA SER A 277 8.45 4.23 -25.45
C SER A 277 7.77 4.00 -24.09
N LEU A 278 8.23 3.00 -23.33
CA LEU A 278 7.75 2.74 -21.97
C LEU A 278 8.17 3.84 -20.98
N ASP A 279 9.41 4.32 -21.08
CA ASP A 279 9.92 5.38 -20.22
C ASP A 279 9.16 6.69 -20.43
N LYS A 280 8.87 7.06 -21.69
CA LYS A 280 8.03 8.21 -22.01
C LYS A 280 6.58 8.06 -21.52
N ALA A 281 6.03 6.87 -21.57
CA ALA A 281 4.69 6.60 -21.03
C ALA A 281 4.65 6.78 -19.49
N ILE A 282 5.70 6.36 -18.81
CA ILE A 282 5.83 6.53 -17.36
C ILE A 282 6.04 8.00 -17.00
N ASP A 283 6.88 8.72 -17.75
CA ASP A 283 7.09 10.17 -17.57
C ASP A 283 5.78 10.96 -17.81
N ASP A 284 5.00 10.61 -18.84
CA ASP A 284 3.71 11.23 -19.11
C ASP A 284 2.70 10.98 -17.98
N LYS A 285 2.65 9.73 -17.48
CA LYS A 285 1.82 9.40 -16.32
C LYS A 285 2.23 10.23 -15.10
N TYR A 286 3.53 10.29 -14.80
CA TYR A 286 4.07 11.08 -13.71
C TYR A 286 3.73 12.57 -13.86
N TYR A 287 3.89 13.14 -15.05
CA TYR A 287 3.54 14.54 -15.33
C TYR A 287 2.04 14.83 -15.06
N ARG A 288 1.15 13.96 -15.51
CA ARG A 288 -0.31 14.14 -15.30
C ARG A 288 -0.72 14.04 -13.83
N GLU A 289 -0.01 13.24 -13.05
CA GLU A 289 -0.35 12.93 -11.66
C GLU A 289 0.46 13.76 -10.65
N SER A 290 1.41 14.58 -11.09
CA SER A 290 2.33 15.33 -10.21
C SER A 290 1.86 16.73 -9.82
N TYR A 291 0.65 17.16 -10.18
CA TYR A 291 0.19 18.53 -9.89
C TYR A 291 0.16 18.84 -8.37
N LEU A 292 -0.41 17.95 -7.56
CA LEU A 292 -0.48 18.14 -6.11
C LEU A 292 0.91 18.09 -5.45
N PRO A 293 1.76 17.09 -5.69
CA PRO A 293 3.13 17.10 -5.13
C PRO A 293 3.96 18.30 -5.58
N GLN A 294 3.79 18.79 -6.81
CA GLN A 294 4.45 20.05 -7.24
C GLN A 294 3.96 21.25 -6.46
N ARG A 295 2.65 21.34 -6.18
CA ARG A 295 2.09 22.43 -5.35
C ARG A 295 2.68 22.42 -3.95
N ALA A 296 2.78 21.25 -3.32
CA ALA A 296 3.39 21.10 -2.00
C ALA A 296 4.85 21.57 -1.97
N VAL A 297 5.63 21.23 -3.00
CA VAL A 297 7.01 21.75 -3.14
C VAL A 297 7.02 23.28 -3.29
N TYR A 298 6.13 23.87 -4.09
CA TYR A 298 6.05 25.32 -4.25
C TYR A 298 5.69 26.03 -2.95
N ASP A 299 4.78 25.49 -2.14
CA ASP A 299 4.41 26.07 -0.84
C ASP A 299 5.62 26.10 0.12
N ILE A 300 6.53 25.12 0.02
CA ILE A 300 7.81 25.13 0.75
C ILE A 300 8.76 26.20 0.17
N LEU A 301 8.90 26.27 -1.15
CA LEU A 301 9.80 27.22 -1.80
C LEU A 301 9.37 28.68 -1.59
N ASP A 302 8.06 28.93 -1.54
CA ASP A 302 7.48 30.25 -1.26
C ASP A 302 7.53 30.63 0.23
N GLY A 303 7.98 29.70 1.10
CA GLY A 303 8.09 29.91 2.54
C GLY A 303 6.75 29.85 3.29
N GLN A 304 5.69 29.33 2.67
CA GLN A 304 4.42 29.07 3.35
C GLN A 304 4.55 27.88 4.29
N VAL A 305 5.31 26.85 3.89
CA VAL A 305 5.72 25.72 4.73
C VAL A 305 7.23 25.82 4.95
N ILE A 306 7.66 25.80 6.20
CA ILE A 306 9.07 25.99 6.55
C ILE A 306 9.77 24.64 6.63
N ILE A 307 10.62 24.36 5.66
CA ILE A 307 11.50 23.19 5.63
C ILE A 307 12.94 23.67 5.38
N GLU A 308 13.83 23.37 6.29
CA GLU A 308 15.26 23.69 6.18
C GLU A 308 16.01 22.48 5.62
N THR A 309 16.77 22.67 4.53
CA THR A 309 17.63 21.63 3.93
C THR A 309 19.11 21.95 4.06
N THR A 310 19.46 22.91 4.92
CA THR A 310 20.84 23.34 5.22
C THR A 310 20.98 23.75 6.68
N GLY A 311 22.21 23.74 7.20
CA GLY A 311 22.49 24.16 8.58
C GLY A 311 22.21 23.08 9.62
N GLU A 312 22.22 23.51 10.86
CA GLU A 312 22.02 22.63 12.04
C GLU A 312 21.09 23.31 13.05
N GLN A 313 20.19 22.53 13.68
CA GLN A 313 19.23 23.01 14.67
C GLN A 313 19.12 22.04 15.84
N VAL A 314 19.00 22.56 17.07
CA VAL A 314 18.71 21.75 18.25
C VAL A 314 17.20 21.54 18.38
N GLY A 315 16.77 20.29 18.60
CA GLY A 315 15.36 19.96 18.76
C GLY A 315 14.51 20.17 17.51
N GLN A 316 15.10 20.07 16.32
CA GLN A 316 14.39 20.11 15.06
C GLN A 316 14.96 19.08 14.07
N ILE A 317 14.08 18.40 13.33
CA ILE A 317 14.45 17.41 12.32
C ILE A 317 13.45 17.41 11.17
N ASN A 318 13.89 17.03 9.97
CA ASN A 318 13.03 16.70 8.86
C ASN A 318 12.55 15.24 8.96
N GLY A 319 11.30 15.02 9.30
CA GLY A 319 10.60 13.76 9.13
C GLY A 319 10.06 13.64 7.72
N LEU A 320 9.53 12.46 7.36
CA LEU A 320 8.96 12.17 6.05
C LEU A 320 7.57 11.56 6.21
N THR A 321 6.60 12.13 5.51
CA THR A 321 5.22 11.68 5.46
C THR A 321 4.82 11.22 4.07
N VAL A 322 3.76 10.42 3.98
CA VAL A 322 3.09 10.08 2.72
C VAL A 322 1.69 10.65 2.79
N ILE A 323 1.31 11.37 1.75
CA ILE A 323 0.00 11.95 1.60
C ILE A 323 -0.81 11.07 0.65
N ASP A 324 -1.92 10.54 1.16
CA ASP A 324 -2.91 9.81 0.38
C ASP A 324 -4.20 10.63 0.35
N MET A 325 -4.52 11.17 -0.83
CA MET A 325 -5.71 12.00 -1.01
C MET A 325 -6.81 11.23 -1.72
N ALA A 326 -7.97 11.16 -1.12
CA ALA A 326 -9.14 10.53 -1.74
C ALA A 326 -9.43 11.12 -3.13
N GLY A 327 -9.49 10.25 -4.14
CA GLY A 327 -9.71 10.64 -5.54
C GLY A 327 -8.45 11.05 -6.30
N HIS A 328 -7.28 11.07 -5.66
CA HIS A 328 -6.00 11.18 -6.35
C HIS A 328 -5.43 9.78 -6.63
N PRO A 329 -4.92 9.50 -7.84
CA PRO A 329 -4.56 8.13 -8.26
C PRO A 329 -3.27 7.59 -7.61
N VAL A 330 -2.44 8.47 -7.05
CA VAL A 330 -1.15 8.10 -6.44
C VAL A 330 -0.93 8.85 -5.15
N SER A 331 -0.32 8.17 -4.19
CA SER A 331 0.23 8.80 -2.99
C SER A 331 1.55 9.48 -3.31
N TYR A 332 1.90 10.52 -2.57
CA TYR A 332 3.17 11.23 -2.73
C TYR A 332 3.79 11.58 -1.37
N GLY A 333 5.09 11.80 -1.35
CA GLY A 333 5.83 12.09 -0.14
C GLY A 333 6.06 13.58 0.07
N GLU A 334 6.10 13.99 1.34
CA GLU A 334 6.46 15.35 1.76
C GLU A 334 7.41 15.30 2.95
N PRO A 335 8.39 16.22 3.05
CA PRO A 335 9.07 16.44 4.30
C PRO A 335 8.14 17.13 5.30
N ALA A 336 8.23 16.71 6.55
CA ALA A 336 7.54 17.32 7.67
C ALA A 336 8.55 17.78 8.71
N ARG A 337 8.48 19.06 9.12
CA ARG A 337 9.33 19.58 10.17
C ARG A 337 8.79 19.13 11.53
N ILE A 338 9.59 18.33 12.24
CA ILE A 338 9.30 17.89 13.60
C ILE A 338 10.16 18.73 14.54
N SER A 339 9.55 19.32 15.57
CA SER A 339 10.24 20.07 16.61
C SER A 339 9.97 19.48 18.00
N CYS A 340 10.94 19.64 18.88
CA CYS A 340 10.88 19.24 20.27
C CYS A 340 11.38 20.35 21.16
N VAL A 341 10.53 20.80 22.09
CA VAL A 341 10.88 21.75 23.15
C VAL A 341 10.81 21.03 24.50
N ILE A 342 11.83 21.23 25.33
CA ILE A 342 11.88 20.68 26.67
C ILE A 342 11.76 21.78 27.73
N HIS A 343 11.19 21.42 28.86
CA HIS A 343 11.11 22.26 30.06
C HIS A 343 11.24 21.38 31.32
N PHE A 344 11.45 22.00 32.44
CA PHE A 344 11.47 21.26 33.70
C PHE A 344 10.11 20.64 33.97
N GLY A 345 10.09 19.38 34.39
CA GLY A 345 8.85 18.63 34.56
C GLY A 345 9.09 17.23 35.15
N ASP A 346 8.11 16.39 35.04
CA ASP A 346 8.02 15.07 35.68
C ASP A 346 8.23 13.89 34.71
N GLY A 347 8.88 14.16 33.58
CA GLY A 347 9.21 13.12 32.59
C GLY A 347 8.13 12.89 31.53
N ASP A 348 7.04 13.69 31.52
CA ASP A 348 6.00 13.56 30.50
C ASP A 348 6.51 14.04 29.13
N VAL A 349 6.42 13.20 28.13
CA VAL A 349 6.64 13.58 26.73
C VAL A 349 5.28 13.77 26.06
N SER A 350 4.92 15.03 25.90
CA SER A 350 3.65 15.44 25.36
C SER A 350 3.68 15.38 23.83
N ASP A 351 2.85 14.55 23.27
CA ASP A 351 2.54 14.50 21.84
C ASP A 351 1.42 15.51 21.54
N VAL A 352 1.76 16.55 20.79
CA VAL A 352 0.81 17.62 20.44
C VAL A 352 -0.25 17.13 19.47
N GLU A 353 0.12 16.26 18.51
CA GLU A 353 -0.81 15.72 17.53
C GLU A 353 -1.93 14.92 18.21
N ARG A 354 -1.58 14.11 19.19
CA ARG A 354 -2.56 13.37 19.97
C ARG A 354 -3.46 14.27 20.81
N LYS A 355 -2.89 15.32 21.43
CA LYS A 355 -3.68 16.26 22.24
C LYS A 355 -4.62 17.10 21.40
N ALA A 356 -4.26 17.35 20.13
CA ALA A 356 -5.08 18.05 19.15
C ALA A 356 -6.05 17.13 18.39
N GLU A 357 -6.12 15.83 18.75
CA GLU A 357 -6.93 14.82 18.05
C GLU A 357 -6.54 14.64 16.57
N LEU A 358 -5.30 14.96 16.20
CA LEU A 358 -4.70 14.76 14.88
C LEU A 358 -3.78 13.52 14.85
N GLY A 359 -3.41 12.96 15.99
CA GLY A 359 -2.59 11.75 16.11
C GLY A 359 -3.41 10.48 16.18
N GLY A 360 -3.23 9.57 15.22
CA GLY A 360 -3.85 8.27 15.20
C GLY A 360 -3.31 7.31 16.28
N ASN A 361 -3.94 6.15 16.45
CA ASN A 361 -3.56 5.17 17.48
C ASN A 361 -2.17 4.56 17.23
N LEU A 362 -1.77 4.39 15.97
CA LEU A 362 -0.46 3.84 15.63
C LEU A 362 0.66 4.84 15.93
N HIS A 363 0.43 6.12 15.65
CA HIS A 363 1.35 7.20 16.04
C HIS A 363 1.54 7.26 17.56
N ALA A 364 0.46 7.28 18.33
CA ALA A 364 0.51 7.27 19.79
C ALA A 364 1.28 6.05 20.36
N LYS A 365 1.10 4.86 19.75
CA LYS A 365 1.84 3.65 20.09
C LYS A 365 3.35 3.83 19.82
N GLY A 366 3.73 4.40 18.67
CA GLY A 366 5.11 4.70 18.31
C GLY A 366 5.78 5.60 19.35
N MET A 367 5.10 6.68 19.77
CA MET A 367 5.57 7.59 20.81
C MET A 367 5.83 6.88 22.15
N MET A 368 4.92 6.02 22.60
CA MET A 368 5.09 5.26 23.85
C MET A 368 6.28 4.29 23.78
N ILE A 369 6.47 3.62 22.65
CA ILE A 369 7.60 2.70 22.41
C ILE A 369 8.92 3.46 22.43
N MET A 370 9.00 4.60 21.77
CA MET A 370 10.18 5.45 21.73
C MET A 370 10.58 5.94 23.14
N GLN A 371 9.61 6.38 23.95
CA GLN A 371 9.83 6.80 25.34
C GLN A 371 10.36 5.66 26.18
N ALA A 372 9.78 4.47 26.08
CA ALA A 372 10.24 3.28 26.80
C ALA A 372 11.68 2.91 26.41
N PHE A 373 12.03 2.98 25.13
CA PHE A 373 13.40 2.77 24.66
C PHE A 373 14.38 3.79 25.27
N LEU A 374 14.03 5.07 25.25
CA LEU A 374 14.90 6.14 25.77
C LEU A 374 15.15 5.97 27.28
N SER A 375 14.10 5.70 28.06
CA SER A 375 14.21 5.44 29.50
C SER A 375 15.13 4.25 29.80
N SER A 376 15.01 3.16 29.03
CA SER A 376 15.88 1.99 29.12
C SER A 376 17.32 2.32 28.71
N ALA A 377 17.53 3.12 27.67
CA ALA A 377 18.87 3.49 27.20
C ALA A 377 19.62 4.37 28.18
N LEU A 378 18.90 5.26 28.88
CA LEU A 378 19.45 6.11 29.96
C LEU A 378 19.63 5.39 31.30
N LYS A 379 19.08 4.17 31.45
CA LYS A 379 19.07 3.38 32.69
C LYS A 379 18.51 4.17 33.89
N LEU A 380 17.42 4.86 33.67
CA LEU A 380 16.78 5.68 34.68
C LEU A 380 16.04 4.80 35.68
N ASP A 381 16.30 5.01 36.97
CA ASP A 381 15.54 4.45 38.10
C ASP A 381 14.37 5.35 38.50
N GLU A 382 14.39 6.63 38.11
CA GLU A 382 13.37 7.65 38.32
C GLU A 382 12.95 8.31 37.03
N PRO A 383 11.76 8.98 36.93
CA PRO A 383 11.36 9.74 35.76
C PRO A 383 12.39 10.82 35.41
N LEU A 384 12.49 11.16 34.12
CA LEU A 384 13.27 12.30 33.64
C LEU A 384 12.83 13.58 34.37
N PRO A 385 13.74 14.46 34.82
CA PRO A 385 13.37 15.74 35.42
C PRO A 385 12.96 16.81 34.39
N TYR A 386 12.73 16.39 33.16
CA TYR A 386 12.31 17.22 32.03
C TYR A 386 11.06 16.64 31.39
N SER A 387 10.10 17.52 31.13
CA SER A 387 8.99 17.23 30.23
C SER A 387 9.29 17.79 28.85
N ALA A 388 8.82 17.10 27.82
CA ALA A 388 9.01 17.48 26.42
C ALA A 388 7.68 17.67 25.69
N SER A 389 7.69 18.53 24.70
CA SER A 389 6.58 18.67 23.75
C SER A 389 7.11 18.43 22.35
N ILE A 390 6.55 17.44 21.65
CA ILE A 390 6.88 17.11 20.26
C ILE A 390 5.71 17.48 19.38
N VAL A 391 6.00 18.08 18.22
CA VAL A 391 4.99 18.53 17.28
C VAL A 391 5.47 18.38 15.84
N PHE A 392 4.55 18.00 14.94
CA PHE A 392 4.70 18.13 13.49
C PHE A 392 4.28 19.55 13.08
N GLU A 393 5.26 20.40 12.90
CA GLU A 393 5.02 21.80 12.56
C GLU A 393 4.28 21.94 11.23
N GLN A 394 3.26 22.78 11.21
CA GLN A 394 2.45 23.06 10.02
C GLN A 394 1.78 21.82 9.40
N SER A 395 1.58 20.73 10.17
CA SER A 395 0.74 19.61 9.79
C SER A 395 -0.67 19.84 10.33
N TYR A 396 -1.66 19.84 9.43
CA TYR A 396 -3.07 20.09 9.78
C TYR A 396 -3.96 18.92 9.40
N SER A 397 -3.38 17.85 8.88
CA SER A 397 -4.03 16.58 8.59
C SER A 397 -3.72 15.54 9.66
N GLU A 398 -4.53 14.51 9.74
CA GLU A 398 -4.28 13.38 10.64
C GLU A 398 -2.93 12.72 10.33
N VAL A 399 -2.10 12.55 11.37
CA VAL A 399 -0.85 11.81 11.33
C VAL A 399 -1.09 10.44 11.94
N ASP A 400 -1.09 9.38 11.13
CA ASP A 400 -1.18 8.01 11.61
C ASP A 400 0.02 7.19 11.17
N GLY A 401 0.35 6.16 11.96
CA GLY A 401 1.52 5.32 11.74
C GLY A 401 2.69 5.66 12.68
N ASP A 402 3.54 4.68 12.89
CA ASP A 402 4.74 4.77 13.74
C ASP A 402 6.02 5.12 12.96
N SER A 403 5.89 5.39 11.66
CA SER A 403 7.02 5.57 10.73
C SER A 403 7.88 6.81 10.98
N ALA A 404 7.43 7.73 11.82
CA ALA A 404 8.18 8.91 12.23
C ALA A 404 8.92 8.74 13.57
N SER A 405 8.68 7.64 14.30
CA SER A 405 9.21 7.49 15.67
C SER A 405 10.74 7.53 15.78
N LEU A 406 11.47 7.16 14.71
CA LEU A 406 12.92 7.36 14.65
C LEU A 406 13.29 8.85 14.58
N ALA A 407 12.57 9.63 13.77
CA ALA A 407 12.80 11.08 13.64
C ALA A 407 12.44 11.80 14.94
N GLU A 408 11.31 11.46 15.55
CA GLU A 408 10.86 12.00 16.84
C GLU A 408 11.86 11.69 17.96
N LEU A 409 12.38 10.46 17.99
CA LEU A 409 13.44 10.08 18.94
C LEU A 409 14.72 10.92 18.73
N CYS A 410 15.18 11.08 17.49
CA CYS A 410 16.32 11.93 17.18
C CYS A 410 16.08 13.39 17.63
N CYS A 411 14.87 13.91 17.40
CA CYS A 411 14.47 15.24 17.81
C CYS A 411 14.50 15.39 19.35
N LEU A 412 13.92 14.44 20.07
CA LEU A 412 13.88 14.42 21.53
C LEU A 412 15.28 14.33 22.15
N VAL A 413 16.13 13.42 21.69
CA VAL A 413 17.49 13.30 22.24
C VAL A 413 18.38 14.48 21.88
N SER A 414 18.12 15.17 20.75
CA SER A 414 18.75 16.43 20.38
C SER A 414 18.40 17.52 21.39
N ALA A 415 17.11 17.69 21.68
CA ALA A 415 16.62 18.66 22.66
C ALA A 415 17.18 18.37 24.06
N LEU A 416 17.16 17.11 24.50
CA LEU A 416 17.67 16.69 25.81
C LEU A 416 19.18 16.87 25.94
N SER A 417 19.97 16.61 24.91
CA SER A 417 21.44 16.71 24.93
C SER A 417 21.98 18.08 24.49
N GLU A 418 21.11 18.98 24.07
CA GLU A 418 21.49 20.28 23.42
C GLU A 418 22.48 20.08 22.25
N SER A 419 22.37 18.96 21.57
CA SER A 419 23.21 18.65 20.40
C SER A 419 22.42 18.86 19.12
N PRO A 420 22.96 19.67 18.17
CA PRO A 420 22.21 20.02 16.96
C PRO A 420 22.07 18.84 16.01
N ILE A 421 20.99 18.85 15.22
CA ILE A 421 20.72 17.93 14.11
C ILE A 421 21.04 18.64 12.79
N ASN A 422 21.72 17.93 11.90
CA ASN A 422 21.97 18.37 10.52
C ASN A 422 20.65 18.39 9.73
N GLN A 423 20.20 19.58 9.34
CA GLN A 423 18.95 19.78 8.60
C GLN A 423 19.02 19.33 7.12
N GLN A 424 20.19 18.96 6.64
CA GLN A 424 20.38 18.41 5.29
C GLN A 424 19.87 16.96 5.20
N VAL A 425 19.60 16.31 6.34
CA VAL A 425 19.23 14.88 6.41
C VAL A 425 17.81 14.76 6.93
N ALA A 426 16.96 14.11 6.12
CA ALA A 426 15.63 13.68 6.57
C ALA A 426 15.68 12.26 7.10
N VAL A 427 14.75 11.92 8.00
CA VAL A 427 14.73 10.62 8.69
C VAL A 427 13.35 9.99 8.61
N THR A 428 13.29 8.71 8.29
CA THR A 428 12.10 7.88 8.43
C THR A 428 12.45 6.50 8.99
N GLY A 429 11.55 5.92 9.75
CA GLY A 429 11.71 4.60 10.36
C GLY A 429 10.87 4.45 11.62
N ALA A 430 10.42 3.23 11.91
CA ALA A 430 9.79 2.89 13.17
C ALA A 430 10.84 2.31 14.13
N VAL A 431 10.74 2.63 15.42
CA VAL A 431 11.67 2.17 16.46
C VAL A 431 10.96 1.19 17.37
N ASP A 432 11.61 0.06 17.71
CA ASP A 432 11.12 -0.85 18.74
C ASP A 432 11.73 -0.51 20.13
N GLN A 433 11.22 -1.17 21.19
CA GLN A 433 11.68 -0.95 22.58
C GLN A 433 13.16 -1.28 22.81
N PHE A 434 13.84 -1.90 21.85
CA PHE A 434 15.25 -2.26 21.92
C PHE A 434 16.14 -1.35 21.06
N GLY A 435 15.55 -0.35 20.39
CA GLY A 435 16.25 0.58 19.52
C GLY A 435 16.55 0.02 18.12
N ARG A 436 15.86 -1.04 17.69
CA ARG A 436 15.96 -1.54 16.34
C ARG A 436 15.03 -0.73 15.42
N VAL A 437 15.52 -0.43 14.23
CA VAL A 437 14.78 0.32 13.22
C VAL A 437 14.05 -0.65 12.31
N GLN A 438 12.72 -0.48 12.22
CA GLN A 438 11.78 -1.34 11.50
C GLN A 438 11.32 -0.70 10.19
N ALA A 439 10.90 -1.56 9.24
CA ALA A 439 10.42 -1.14 7.92
C ALA A 439 9.16 -0.27 8.00
N VAL A 440 9.04 0.63 7.03
CA VAL A 440 7.92 1.57 6.88
C VAL A 440 7.37 1.51 5.45
N GLY A 441 6.12 1.97 5.25
CA GLY A 441 5.50 2.07 3.94
C GLY A 441 5.83 3.38 3.22
N GLY A 442 5.57 3.41 1.89
CA GLY A 442 5.67 4.58 1.03
C GLY A 442 7.09 5.16 0.96
N LEU A 443 8.10 4.32 1.02
CA LEU A 443 9.48 4.79 1.15
C LEU A 443 9.99 5.52 -0.09
N ASN A 444 9.61 5.06 -1.27
CA ASN A 444 10.02 5.71 -2.52
C ASN A 444 9.45 7.13 -2.59
N GLU A 445 8.18 7.29 -2.26
CA GLU A 445 7.47 8.56 -2.23
C GLU A 445 8.12 9.51 -1.20
N LYS A 446 8.40 9.02 0.00
CA LYS A 446 9.08 9.78 1.06
C LYS A 446 10.44 10.34 0.62
N ILE A 447 11.27 9.49 0.03
CA ILE A 447 12.59 9.89 -0.46
C ILE A 447 12.47 10.90 -1.59
N GLU A 448 11.60 10.63 -2.56
CA GLU A 448 11.40 11.48 -3.73
C GLU A 448 10.82 12.85 -3.35
N GLY A 449 9.92 12.91 -2.36
CA GLY A 449 9.38 14.16 -1.86
C GLY A 449 10.46 15.08 -1.28
N PHE A 450 11.31 14.58 -0.40
CA PHE A 450 12.43 15.36 0.16
C PHE A 450 13.48 15.71 -0.91
N TYR A 451 13.78 14.78 -1.82
CA TYR A 451 14.66 15.02 -2.95
C TYR A 451 14.20 16.22 -3.81
N GLN A 452 12.89 16.31 -4.11
CA GLN A 452 12.36 17.42 -4.91
C GLN A 452 12.57 18.78 -4.20
N VAL A 453 12.38 18.84 -2.89
CA VAL A 453 12.65 20.07 -2.13
C VAL A 453 14.14 20.42 -2.20
N CYS A 454 15.04 19.47 -1.94
CA CYS A 454 16.50 19.70 -2.03
C CYS A 454 16.92 20.13 -3.43
N LYS A 455 16.41 19.50 -4.48
CA LYS A 455 16.71 19.83 -5.88
C LYS A 455 16.33 21.29 -6.21
N HIS A 456 15.15 21.75 -5.78
CA HIS A 456 14.68 23.10 -6.07
C HIS A 456 15.36 24.17 -5.21
N GLN A 457 15.73 23.85 -3.96
CA GLN A 457 16.50 24.76 -3.10
C GLN A 457 17.99 24.81 -3.47
N GLY A 458 18.47 23.81 -4.22
CA GLY A 458 19.86 23.66 -4.64
C GLY A 458 20.62 22.64 -3.78
N PHE A 459 21.25 21.68 -4.44
CA PHE A 459 22.05 20.67 -3.77
C PHE A 459 23.32 21.24 -3.13
N THR A 460 23.59 20.79 -1.90
CA THR A 460 24.86 21.09 -1.20
C THR A 460 25.88 19.97 -1.34
N GLY A 461 25.46 18.80 -1.84
CA GLY A 461 26.27 17.58 -1.88
C GLY A 461 26.27 16.77 -0.56
N ASN A 462 25.47 17.18 0.43
CA ASN A 462 25.38 16.47 1.73
C ASN A 462 23.92 16.13 2.12
N GLN A 463 22.96 16.47 1.27
CA GLN A 463 21.55 16.18 1.53
C GLN A 463 21.24 14.72 1.28
N GLY A 464 20.29 14.19 2.05
CA GLY A 464 19.85 12.80 1.86
C GLY A 464 18.87 12.32 2.92
N VAL A 465 18.63 11.02 2.91
CA VAL A 465 17.62 10.36 3.75
C VAL A 465 18.22 9.19 4.52
N VAL A 466 17.93 9.14 5.82
CA VAL A 466 18.15 7.95 6.67
C VAL A 466 16.88 7.11 6.65
N MET A 467 17.03 5.82 6.34
CA MET A 467 15.93 4.89 6.19
C MET A 467 16.21 3.52 6.84
N PRO A 468 15.18 2.70 7.13
CA PRO A 468 15.38 1.37 7.65
C PRO A 468 16.09 0.44 6.63
N LYS A 469 17.09 -0.31 7.08
CA LYS A 469 17.79 -1.30 6.24
C LYS A 469 16.86 -2.39 5.71
N SER A 470 15.84 -2.76 6.48
CA SER A 470 14.81 -3.74 6.08
C SER A 470 13.98 -3.30 4.87
N ASN A 471 14.00 -2.02 4.52
CA ASN A 471 13.32 -1.47 3.34
C ASN A 471 14.16 -1.49 2.05
N LEU A 472 15.38 -1.99 2.04
CA LEU A 472 16.21 -2.02 0.83
C LEU A 472 15.51 -2.66 -0.36
N LYS A 473 14.79 -3.76 -0.13
CA LYS A 473 14.04 -4.47 -1.17
C LYS A 473 12.84 -3.70 -1.74
N HIS A 474 12.41 -2.62 -1.07
CA HIS A 474 11.29 -1.78 -1.52
C HIS A 474 11.73 -0.58 -2.37
N LEU A 475 13.06 -0.37 -2.51
CA LEU A 475 13.58 0.76 -3.27
C LEU A 475 13.44 0.53 -4.78
N ALA A 476 12.76 1.43 -5.43
CA ALA A 476 12.65 1.54 -6.88
C ALA A 476 12.48 3.01 -7.26
N LEU A 477 13.51 3.81 -6.99
CA LEU A 477 13.48 5.27 -7.07
C LEU A 477 13.39 5.77 -8.52
N HIS A 478 12.86 6.99 -8.67
CA HIS A 478 12.83 7.67 -9.94
C HIS A 478 14.26 7.90 -10.48
N LYS A 479 14.42 7.86 -11.80
CA LYS A 479 15.72 7.99 -12.49
C LYS A 479 16.53 9.22 -12.10
N ASP A 480 15.87 10.36 -11.86
CA ASP A 480 16.54 11.60 -11.44
C ASP A 480 17.22 11.47 -10.09
N VAL A 481 16.56 10.79 -9.13
CA VAL A 481 17.16 10.52 -7.80
C VAL A 481 18.37 9.63 -7.91
N ILE A 482 18.27 8.56 -8.72
CA ILE A 482 19.38 7.62 -8.97
C ILE A 482 20.57 8.36 -9.59
N GLU A 483 20.32 9.27 -10.53
CA GLU A 483 21.37 10.04 -11.17
C GLU A 483 22.06 11.01 -10.20
N SER A 484 21.28 11.71 -9.36
CA SER A 484 21.86 12.58 -8.33
C SER A 484 22.65 11.80 -7.28
N ILE A 485 22.26 10.57 -6.96
CA ILE A 485 23.07 9.68 -6.09
C ILE A 485 24.39 9.30 -6.78
N LYS A 486 24.37 8.96 -8.07
CA LYS A 486 25.59 8.70 -8.86
C LYS A 486 26.55 9.88 -8.87
N ASN A 487 26.01 11.08 -8.97
CA ASN A 487 26.78 12.32 -9.03
C ASN A 487 27.28 12.78 -7.65
N GLY A 488 26.84 12.12 -6.55
CA GLY A 488 27.19 12.51 -5.19
C GLY A 488 26.48 13.79 -4.72
N GLU A 489 25.35 14.13 -5.31
CA GLU A 489 24.53 15.31 -4.98
C GLU A 489 23.52 15.02 -3.87
N PHE A 490 23.06 13.76 -3.82
CA PHE A 490 22.07 13.27 -2.86
C PHE A 490 22.48 11.90 -2.30
N HIS A 491 22.13 11.60 -1.05
CA HIS A 491 22.59 10.40 -0.35
C HIS A 491 21.44 9.64 0.31
N ILE A 492 21.62 8.33 0.44
CA ILE A 492 20.74 7.46 1.22
C ILE A 492 21.58 6.65 2.19
N TRP A 493 21.16 6.62 3.46
CA TRP A 493 21.77 5.81 4.50
C TRP A 493 20.76 4.79 5.02
N SER A 494 21.15 3.52 5.03
CA SER A 494 20.32 2.46 5.60
C SER A 494 20.80 2.09 6.99
N VAL A 495 19.88 2.05 7.96
CA VAL A 495 20.19 1.81 9.36
C VAL A 495 19.33 0.67 9.94
N SER A 496 19.93 -0.11 10.85
CA SER A 496 19.26 -1.19 11.57
C SER A 496 18.96 -0.82 13.02
N THR A 497 19.64 0.18 13.57
CA THR A 497 19.51 0.60 14.97
C THR A 497 19.59 2.13 15.11
N VAL A 498 19.11 2.61 16.25
CA VAL A 498 19.24 4.03 16.66
C VAL A 498 20.71 4.41 16.78
N ASP A 499 21.57 3.50 17.27
CA ASP A 499 23.02 3.71 17.39
C ASP A 499 23.71 3.97 16.05
N GLU A 500 23.14 3.47 14.94
CA GLU A 500 23.61 3.74 13.58
C GLU A 500 23.05 5.05 13.02
N ALA A 501 21.82 5.43 13.39
CA ALA A 501 21.14 6.61 12.87
C ALA A 501 21.69 7.91 13.47
N ILE A 502 21.85 7.98 14.77
CA ILE A 502 22.26 9.19 15.50
C ILE A 502 23.58 9.78 14.98
N PRO A 503 24.66 8.99 14.74
CA PRO A 503 25.90 9.55 14.20
C PRO A 503 25.75 10.21 12.82
N ILE A 504 24.80 9.76 12.00
CA ILE A 504 24.54 10.34 10.67
C ILE A 504 23.89 11.72 10.79
N VAL A 505 22.92 11.85 11.70
CA VAL A 505 22.14 13.09 11.85
C VAL A 505 22.75 14.12 12.79
N MET A 506 23.55 13.67 13.79
CA MET A 506 24.09 14.55 14.86
C MET A 506 25.62 14.58 14.90
N ASN A 507 26.30 13.80 14.07
CA ASN A 507 27.76 13.67 14.04
C ASN A 507 28.38 13.32 15.42
N LYS A 508 27.65 12.57 16.26
CA LYS A 508 28.06 12.11 17.58
C LYS A 508 27.56 10.69 17.82
N PRO A 509 28.31 9.84 18.55
CA PRO A 509 27.83 8.52 18.91
C PRO A 509 26.62 8.61 19.85
N PHE A 510 25.66 7.68 19.68
CA PHE A 510 24.51 7.62 20.58
C PHE A 510 24.93 7.19 21.98
N ARG A 511 25.71 6.12 22.08
CA ARG A 511 26.25 5.55 23.32
C ARG A 511 27.77 5.53 23.29
N GLY A 512 28.42 5.52 24.45
CA GLY A 512 29.87 5.46 24.58
C GLY A 512 30.37 6.32 25.72
N GLU A 513 31.59 6.84 25.58
CA GLU A 513 32.26 7.70 26.58
C GLU A 513 31.67 9.13 26.56
N ASP A 514 32.26 10.04 27.35
CA ASP A 514 31.72 11.35 27.76
C ASP A 514 31.13 12.29 26.68
N GLU A 515 31.48 12.10 25.41
CA GLU A 515 30.93 12.92 24.31
C GLU A 515 29.72 12.30 23.62
N SER A 516 29.22 11.15 24.05
CA SER A 516 28.04 10.51 23.48
C SER A 516 26.76 11.29 23.83
N ILE A 517 25.70 11.11 23.00
CA ILE A 517 24.40 11.74 23.23
C ILE A 517 23.83 11.32 24.61
N ILE A 518 23.86 10.03 24.93
CA ILE A 518 23.42 9.50 26.22
C ILE A 518 24.27 10.09 27.38
N GLY A 519 25.60 10.21 27.20
CA GLY A 519 26.48 10.81 28.20
C GLY A 519 26.12 12.27 28.48
N LYS A 520 25.85 13.07 27.45
CA LYS A 520 25.43 14.46 27.61
C LYS A 520 24.07 14.62 28.29
N ILE A 521 23.12 13.74 27.98
CA ILE A 521 21.81 13.72 28.66
C ILE A 521 22.01 13.40 30.15
N ALA A 522 22.80 12.40 30.47
CA ALA A 522 23.09 12.00 31.83
C ALA A 522 23.79 13.15 32.64
N GLU A 523 24.80 13.78 32.06
CA GLU A 523 25.46 14.95 32.67
C GLU A 523 24.45 16.09 32.94
N ARG A 524 23.54 16.35 32.01
CA ARG A 524 22.51 17.39 32.18
C ARG A 524 21.53 17.06 33.31
N ILE A 525 21.13 15.78 33.43
CA ILE A 525 20.29 15.31 34.55
C ILE A 525 20.99 15.49 35.86
N GLU A 526 22.25 15.05 35.99
CA GLU A 526 23.04 15.23 37.22
C GLU A 526 23.22 16.70 37.61
N ASN A 527 23.49 17.56 36.65
CA ASN A 527 23.62 18.99 36.91
C ASN A 527 22.32 19.61 37.43
N PHE A 528 21.15 19.13 36.92
CA PHE A 528 19.84 19.55 37.39
C PHE A 528 19.59 19.11 38.85
N GLU A 529 19.81 17.85 39.16
CA GLU A 529 19.64 17.30 40.53
C GLU A 529 20.51 18.03 41.55
N ARG A 530 21.75 18.39 41.18
CA ARG A 530 22.66 19.18 42.04
C ARG A 530 22.13 20.60 42.31
N HIS A 531 21.32 21.19 41.41
CA HIS A 531 20.76 22.52 41.62
C HIS A 531 19.47 22.48 42.44
N GLU A 532 18.64 21.44 42.31
CA GLU A 532 17.41 21.27 43.10
C GLU A 532 17.69 20.79 44.54
N HIS A 533 18.71 19.97 44.74
CA HIS A 533 19.15 19.50 46.03
C HIS A 533 20.56 19.98 46.34
N PRO A 534 20.77 21.30 46.55
CA PRO A 534 22.09 21.77 46.99
C PRO A 534 22.46 21.07 48.26
N GLU A 535 23.64 20.39 48.29
CA GLU A 535 24.19 19.77 49.50
C GLU A 535 23.98 20.71 50.66
N GLY A 536 23.23 20.25 51.67
CA GLY A 536 22.91 21.07 52.83
C GLY A 536 24.20 21.58 53.45
N ILE A 537 24.19 22.81 53.98
CA ILE A 537 25.37 23.48 54.60
C ILE A 537 26.18 22.56 55.49
N VAL A 538 25.54 21.57 56.13
CA VAL A 538 26.16 20.55 56.99
C VAL A 538 27.03 19.57 56.19
N GLN A 539 26.68 19.21 54.94
CA GLN A 539 27.47 18.30 54.09
C GLN A 539 28.65 19.04 53.46
N ARG A 540 28.51 20.32 53.10
CA ARG A 540 29.61 21.21 52.67
C ARG A 540 30.63 21.43 53.75
N ILE A 541 30.19 21.54 55.03
CA ILE A 541 31.07 21.67 56.19
C ILE A 541 31.82 20.35 56.47
N LYS A 542 31.18 19.20 56.31
CA LYS A 542 31.86 17.90 56.45
C LYS A 542 32.95 17.67 55.40
N ASN A 543 32.71 18.04 54.15
CA ASN A 543 33.70 17.93 53.08
C ASN A 543 34.84 18.96 53.19
N TRP A 544 34.71 19.96 54.06
CA TRP A 544 35.78 20.94 54.32
C TRP A 544 36.75 20.49 55.45
N PHE A 545 36.39 19.42 56.18
CA PHE A 545 37.19 18.85 57.28
C PHE A 545 37.76 17.46 56.98
N VAL A 546 37.62 16.95 55.74
CA VAL A 546 38.31 15.79 55.19
C VAL A 546 39.36 16.27 54.20
#